data_d3c984d70c4c630823439dec2be20859
#
_entry.id   d3c984d70c4c630823439dec2be20859
#
_cell.length_a   1.000
_cell.length_b   1.000
_cell.length_c   1.000
_cell.angle_alpha   90.00
_cell.angle_beta   90.00
_cell.angle_gamma   90.00
#
_symmetry.space_group_name_H-M   'P 1'
#
loop_
_entity.id
_entity.type
_entity.pdbx_description
1 polymer ?
#
loop_
_entity_poly.entity_id
_entity_poly.type
_entity_poly.pdbx_seq_one_letter_code
_entity_poly.pdbx_strand_id
1 'polypeptide(L)'
;MRIDRHLPYILVVNNELAPGISRTRSYLTTLEMRARQLKADVFSTPAMIGLMERTCVDLTEPYLDDDEQTVGIHVDVRHMAPTKIGQTVTVIAELLEVKEKKLRYAVSATNDRGVKIGDGTHRRAVINTKDFNRGS
;
A
#
# COMPACT_ATOMS: atom_id res chain seq x y z
N MET A 1 3.97 -8.97 -17.07
CA MET A 1 3.31 -10.26 -16.74
C MET A 1 4.34 -11.24 -16.20
N ARG A 2 4.03 -11.88 -15.10
CA ARG A 2 4.88 -12.97 -14.56
C ARG A 2 4.29 -14.31 -14.94
N ILE A 3 5.17 -15.23 -15.35
CA ILE A 3 4.81 -16.61 -15.59
C ILE A 3 5.27 -17.41 -14.39
N ASP A 4 4.41 -18.25 -13.84
CA ASP A 4 4.78 -19.16 -12.77
C ASP A 4 5.64 -20.29 -13.35
N ARG A 5 6.95 -20.22 -13.11
CA ARG A 5 7.93 -21.16 -13.63
C ARG A 5 7.95 -22.48 -12.88
N HIS A 6 7.18 -22.61 -11.80
CA HIS A 6 7.11 -23.85 -11.02
C HIS A 6 6.07 -24.81 -11.59
N LEU A 7 5.24 -24.37 -12.52
CA LEU A 7 4.26 -25.23 -13.16
C LEU A 7 4.90 -26.01 -14.29
N PRO A 8 4.71 -27.34 -14.34
CA PRO A 8 5.37 -28.21 -15.32
C PRO A 8 4.78 -28.12 -16.73
N TYR A 9 3.73 -27.38 -16.92
CA TYR A 9 3.10 -27.14 -18.22
C TYR A 9 2.67 -25.68 -18.32
N ILE A 10 2.41 -25.27 -19.52
CA ILE A 10 2.07 -23.87 -19.79
C ILE A 10 0.66 -23.59 -19.29
N LEU A 11 0.49 -23.51 -18.00
CA LEU A 11 -0.63 -22.81 -17.46
C LEU A 11 -0.21 -21.36 -17.32
N VAL A 12 -0.63 -20.55 -18.24
CA VAL A 12 -0.46 -19.11 -18.09
C VAL A 12 -1.40 -18.68 -16.99
N VAL A 13 -0.88 -18.60 -15.77
CA VAL A 13 -1.57 -17.90 -14.73
C VAL A 13 -1.49 -16.42 -15.12
N ASN A 14 -2.62 -15.81 -15.33
CA ASN A 14 -2.69 -14.40 -15.68
C ASN A 14 -2.33 -13.58 -14.43
N ASN A 15 -1.02 -13.35 -14.22
CA ASN A 15 -0.47 -12.59 -13.11
C ASN A 15 -0.14 -11.15 -13.54
N GLU A 16 -0.94 -10.58 -14.40
CA GLU A 16 -0.72 -9.22 -14.82
C GLU A 16 -1.09 -8.24 -13.71
N LEU A 17 -0.27 -7.23 -13.58
CA LEU A 17 -0.58 -6.06 -12.76
C LEU A 17 -1.69 -5.28 -13.47
N ALA A 18 -2.91 -5.44 -13.01
CA ALA A 18 -4.10 -4.92 -13.67
C ALA A 18 -5.10 -4.36 -12.67
N PRO A 19 -5.94 -3.39 -13.07
CA PRO A 19 -6.98 -2.87 -12.20
C PRO A 19 -7.87 -3.97 -11.63
N GLY A 20 -8.29 -3.80 -10.38
CA GLY A 20 -9.17 -4.73 -9.68
C GLY A 20 -8.46 -5.65 -8.69
N ILE A 21 -7.15 -5.79 -8.78
CA ILE A 21 -6.41 -6.54 -7.74
C ILE A 21 -6.42 -5.74 -6.44
N SER A 22 -6.48 -6.45 -5.31
CA SER A 22 -6.55 -5.81 -4.01
C SER A 22 -5.75 -6.58 -2.97
N ARG A 23 -5.41 -5.89 -1.89
CA ARG A 23 -4.75 -6.46 -0.74
C ARG A 23 -5.37 -5.90 0.54
N THR A 24 -5.66 -6.80 1.47
CA THR A 24 -6.11 -6.45 2.82
C THR A 24 -5.03 -6.87 3.80
N ARG A 25 -4.66 -5.97 4.70
CA ARG A 25 -3.66 -6.27 5.72
C ARG A 25 -4.01 -5.60 7.03
N SER A 26 -3.84 -6.34 8.14
CA SER A 26 -4.07 -5.82 9.48
C SER A 26 -2.75 -5.56 10.19
N TYR A 27 -2.70 -4.46 10.92
CA TYR A 27 -1.50 -3.99 11.61
C TYR A 27 -1.86 -3.65 13.05
N LEU A 28 -1.08 -4.17 14.00
CA LEU A 28 -1.17 -3.71 15.38
C LEU A 28 -0.52 -2.34 15.46
N THR A 29 -1.25 -1.34 15.96
CA THR A 29 -0.66 -0.01 16.17
C THR A 29 0.23 -0.03 17.41
N THR A 30 1.40 0.56 17.28
CA THR A 30 2.42 0.61 18.33
C THR A 30 2.68 2.05 18.78
N LEU A 31 3.33 2.20 19.92
CA LEU A 31 3.59 3.51 20.49
C LEU A 31 4.37 4.44 19.55
N GLU A 32 5.23 3.87 18.70
CA GLU A 32 5.98 4.63 17.70
C GLU A 32 5.08 5.31 16.66
N MET A 33 3.87 4.80 16.48
CA MET A 33 2.91 5.31 15.51
C MET A 33 2.00 6.40 16.08
N ARG A 34 2.25 6.85 17.32
CA ARG A 34 1.40 7.87 17.95
C ARG A 34 1.65 9.26 17.40
N ALA A 35 0.63 10.10 17.47
CA ALA A 35 0.74 11.52 17.21
C ALA A 35 1.49 12.20 18.38
N ARG A 36 2.75 12.55 18.16
CA ARG A 36 3.64 13.01 19.23
C ARG A 36 3.26 14.35 19.84
N GLN A 37 2.55 15.17 19.08
CA GLN A 37 2.10 16.49 19.54
C GLN A 37 0.89 16.42 20.48
N LEU A 38 0.25 15.27 20.62
CA LEU A 38 -0.92 15.08 21.47
C LEU A 38 -0.53 14.45 22.80
N LYS A 39 -1.29 14.78 23.85
CA LYS A 39 -1.11 14.17 25.17
C LYS A 39 -1.67 12.75 25.25
N ALA A 40 -2.62 12.41 24.35
CA ALA A 40 -3.19 11.07 24.28
C ALA A 40 -2.42 10.24 23.25
N ASP A 41 -2.30 8.94 23.52
CA ASP A 41 -1.64 8.01 22.62
C ASP A 41 -2.63 7.58 21.52
N VAL A 42 -2.68 8.38 20.46
CA VAL A 42 -3.53 8.12 19.30
C VAL A 42 -2.68 7.91 18.04
N PHE A 43 -3.18 7.08 17.17
CA PHE A 43 -2.59 6.73 15.90
C PHE A 43 -2.46 7.97 15.01
N SER A 44 -1.25 8.24 14.50
CA SER A 44 -0.97 9.47 13.76
C SER A 44 -1.34 9.36 12.27
N THR A 45 -1.58 10.51 11.66
CA THR A 45 -1.83 10.58 10.22
C THR A 45 -0.63 10.08 9.39
N PRO A 46 0.62 10.49 9.68
CA PRO A 46 1.76 9.94 8.95
C PRO A 46 1.90 8.42 9.07
N ALA A 47 1.60 7.86 10.24
CA ALA A 47 1.63 6.41 10.43
C ALA A 47 0.56 5.71 9.60
N MET A 48 -0.65 6.27 9.56
CA MET A 48 -1.73 5.73 8.73
C MET A 48 -1.33 5.72 7.25
N ILE A 49 -0.79 6.82 6.76
CA ILE A 49 -0.31 6.93 5.39
C ILE A 49 0.77 5.89 5.12
N GLY A 50 1.71 5.73 6.05
CA GLY A 50 2.78 4.73 5.93
C GLY A 50 2.24 3.31 5.78
N LEU A 51 1.23 2.94 6.56
CA LEU A 51 0.61 1.61 6.45
C LEU A 51 -0.17 1.45 5.14
N MET A 52 -0.80 2.51 4.66
CA MET A 52 -1.48 2.51 3.35
C MET A 52 -0.46 2.30 2.22
N GLU A 53 0.66 3.03 2.26
CA GLU A 53 1.72 2.87 1.27
C GLU A 53 2.29 1.44 1.29
N ARG A 54 2.56 0.93 2.48
CA ARG A 54 3.10 -0.43 2.66
C ARG A 54 2.18 -1.49 2.09
N THR A 55 0.88 -1.33 2.28
CA THR A 55 -0.11 -2.26 1.73
C THR A 55 -0.12 -2.21 0.20
N CYS A 56 0.02 -1.03 -0.38
CA CYS A 56 0.16 -0.87 -1.83
C CYS A 56 1.43 -1.53 -2.36
N VAL A 57 2.55 -1.39 -1.65
CA VAL A 57 3.81 -2.06 -2.02
C VAL A 57 3.64 -3.57 -1.99
N ASP A 58 3.06 -4.11 -0.92
CA ASP A 58 2.83 -5.54 -0.77
C ASP A 58 1.89 -6.09 -1.86
N LEU A 59 0.89 -5.30 -2.25
CA LEU A 59 -0.02 -5.66 -3.33
C LEU A 59 0.71 -5.80 -4.66
N THR A 60 1.64 -4.92 -4.94
CA THR A 60 2.25 -4.74 -6.25
C THR A 60 3.48 -5.62 -6.45
N GLU A 61 4.25 -5.83 -5.40
CA GLU A 61 5.55 -6.51 -5.47
C GLU A 61 5.54 -7.84 -6.21
N PRO A 62 4.55 -8.74 -6.00
CA PRO A 62 4.55 -10.04 -6.71
C PRO A 62 4.46 -9.92 -8.24
N TYR A 63 4.08 -8.77 -8.76
CA TYR A 63 3.89 -8.54 -10.19
C TYR A 63 5.09 -7.84 -10.84
N LEU A 64 6.10 -7.49 -10.06
CA LEU A 64 7.27 -6.77 -10.54
C LEU A 64 8.43 -7.73 -10.84
N ASP A 65 9.31 -7.30 -11.75
CA ASP A 65 10.56 -8.00 -11.99
C ASP A 65 11.56 -7.72 -10.87
N ASP A 66 12.64 -8.50 -10.80
CA ASP A 66 13.60 -8.43 -9.70
C ASP A 66 14.31 -7.08 -9.59
N ASP A 67 14.47 -6.37 -10.70
CA ASP A 67 15.11 -5.06 -10.76
C ASP A 67 14.09 -3.90 -10.74
N GLU A 68 12.83 -4.19 -10.51
CA GLU A 68 11.77 -3.20 -10.41
C GLU A 68 11.32 -2.99 -8.97
N GLN A 69 11.02 -1.75 -8.65
CA GLN A 69 10.40 -1.34 -7.39
C GLN A 69 9.43 -0.21 -7.67
N THR A 70 8.65 0.16 -6.67
CA THR A 70 7.78 1.32 -6.79
C THR A 70 8.17 2.38 -5.77
N VAL A 71 7.97 3.64 -6.16
CA VAL A 71 8.13 4.79 -5.27
C VAL A 71 6.80 5.55 -5.21
N GLY A 72 6.46 6.06 -4.04
CA GLY A 72 5.27 6.89 -3.86
C GLY A 72 5.46 8.24 -4.51
N ILE A 73 4.46 8.71 -5.25
CA ILE A 73 4.52 9.99 -5.96
C ILE A 73 3.35 10.92 -5.64
N HIS A 74 2.29 10.42 -5.01
CA HIS A 74 1.14 11.25 -4.68
C HIS A 74 0.30 10.59 -3.58
N VAL A 75 -0.13 11.38 -2.62
CA VAL A 75 -1.02 10.94 -1.53
C VAL A 75 -2.16 11.96 -1.41
N ASP A 76 -3.38 11.46 -1.44
CA ASP A 76 -4.57 12.25 -1.22
C ASP A 76 -5.53 11.46 -0.34
N VAL A 77 -5.33 11.55 0.97
CA VAL A 77 -6.09 10.78 1.95
C VAL A 77 -6.65 11.68 3.04
N ARG A 78 -7.74 11.23 3.66
CA ARG A 78 -8.34 11.85 4.82
C ARG A 78 -8.17 10.95 6.02
N HIS A 79 -7.88 11.52 7.18
CA HIS A 79 -7.88 10.84 8.46
C HIS A 79 -9.13 11.30 9.21
N MET A 80 -10.15 10.47 9.24
CA MET A 80 -11.52 10.88 9.59
C MET A 80 -11.90 10.61 11.03
N ALA A 81 -11.23 9.68 11.70
CA ALA A 81 -11.54 9.31 13.08
C ALA A 81 -10.29 8.86 13.82
N PRO A 82 -10.19 9.14 15.12
CA PRO A 82 -9.03 8.74 15.91
C PRO A 82 -9.07 7.25 16.24
N THR A 83 -7.87 6.70 16.45
CA THR A 83 -7.68 5.32 16.91
C THR A 83 -6.66 5.33 18.04
N LYS A 84 -6.99 4.74 19.18
CA LYS A 84 -6.04 4.60 20.28
C LYS A 84 -4.94 3.62 19.90
N ILE A 85 -3.70 3.92 20.31
CA ILE A 85 -2.59 2.99 20.15
C ILE A 85 -2.91 1.69 20.90
N GLY A 86 -2.55 0.57 20.31
CA GLY A 86 -2.88 -0.77 20.79
C GLY A 86 -4.03 -1.43 20.07
N GLN A 87 -4.84 -0.67 19.35
CA GLN A 87 -5.84 -1.22 18.46
C GLN A 87 -5.20 -1.71 17.16
N THR A 88 -5.87 -2.65 16.50
CA THR A 88 -5.50 -3.11 15.17
C THR A 88 -6.17 -2.25 14.11
N VAL A 89 -5.41 -1.88 13.10
CA VAL A 89 -5.92 -1.15 11.92
C VAL A 89 -5.85 -2.08 10.72
N THR A 90 -6.96 -2.23 10.02
CA THR A 90 -7.03 -3.02 8.79
C THR A 90 -7.05 -2.07 7.60
N VAL A 91 -6.08 -2.25 6.71
CA VAL A 91 -5.92 -1.44 5.50
C VAL A 91 -6.31 -2.28 4.29
N ILE A 92 -7.08 -1.69 3.40
CA ILE A 92 -7.41 -2.27 2.10
C ILE A 92 -6.84 -1.36 1.03
N ALA A 93 -6.07 -1.93 0.11
CA ALA A 93 -5.57 -1.26 -1.08
C ALA A 93 -6.13 -1.96 -2.30
N GLU A 94 -6.62 -1.19 -3.25
CA GLU A 94 -7.09 -1.70 -4.53
C GLU A 94 -6.41 -0.94 -5.66
N LEU A 95 -5.88 -1.65 -6.64
CA LEU A 95 -5.30 -1.03 -7.82
C LEU A 95 -6.43 -0.57 -8.75
N LEU A 96 -6.48 0.73 -9.02
CA LEU A 96 -7.52 1.35 -9.84
C LEU A 96 -7.10 1.56 -11.28
N GLU A 97 -5.82 1.84 -11.51
CA GLU A 97 -5.34 2.23 -12.83
C GLU A 97 -3.87 1.89 -12.98
N VAL A 98 -3.53 1.38 -14.14
CA VAL A 98 -2.14 1.21 -14.60
C VAL A 98 -2.02 2.01 -15.89
N LYS A 99 -1.16 3.00 -15.90
CA LYS A 99 -0.89 3.79 -17.09
C LYS A 99 0.61 3.91 -17.27
N GLU A 100 1.15 3.16 -18.24
CA GLU A 100 2.58 3.02 -18.43
C GLU A 100 3.20 2.47 -17.14
N LYS A 101 4.09 3.22 -16.50
CA LYS A 101 4.74 2.82 -15.25
C LYS A 101 4.13 3.50 -14.03
N LYS A 102 2.97 4.12 -14.16
CA LYS A 102 2.28 4.78 -13.05
C LYS A 102 1.07 3.99 -12.61
N LEU A 103 0.92 3.87 -11.30
CA LEU A 103 -0.12 3.08 -10.65
C LEU A 103 -0.93 3.99 -9.74
N ARG A 104 -2.26 3.84 -9.76
CA ARG A 104 -3.15 4.58 -8.88
C ARG A 104 -3.96 3.58 -8.06
N TYR A 105 -4.05 3.81 -6.76
CA TYR A 105 -4.73 2.94 -5.80
C TYR A 105 -5.81 3.70 -5.05
N ALA A 106 -6.88 2.98 -4.70
CA ALA A 106 -7.77 3.37 -3.61
C ALA A 106 -7.26 2.72 -2.33
N VAL A 107 -7.25 3.49 -1.24
CA VAL A 107 -6.83 2.99 0.07
C VAL A 107 -7.88 3.33 1.12
N SER A 108 -8.07 2.44 2.09
CA SER A 108 -8.94 2.69 3.23
C SER A 108 -8.37 2.02 4.46
N ALA A 109 -8.69 2.55 5.63
CA ALA A 109 -8.28 2.00 6.91
C ALA A 109 -9.45 1.99 7.88
N THR A 110 -9.58 0.88 8.62
CA THR A 110 -10.66 0.65 9.59
C THR A 110 -10.04 0.15 10.89
N ASN A 111 -10.49 0.65 12.04
CA ASN A 111 -10.00 0.17 13.33
C ASN A 111 -10.72 -1.11 13.76
N ASP A 112 -10.32 -1.67 14.90
CA ASP A 112 -10.88 -2.95 15.37
C ASP A 112 -12.32 -2.83 15.90
N ARG A 113 -12.87 -1.63 15.98
CA ARG A 113 -14.28 -1.39 16.29
C ARG A 113 -15.14 -1.29 15.04
N GLY A 114 -14.56 -1.53 13.85
CA GLY A 114 -15.27 -1.42 12.59
C GLY A 114 -15.49 0.01 12.12
N VAL A 115 -14.81 0.98 12.71
CA VAL A 115 -14.91 2.38 12.31
C VAL A 115 -13.91 2.67 11.20
N LYS A 116 -14.39 3.22 10.09
CA LYS A 116 -13.51 3.69 9.02
C LYS A 116 -12.77 4.94 9.50
N ILE A 117 -11.47 4.85 9.62
CA ILE A 117 -10.65 5.95 10.17
C ILE A 117 -9.99 6.79 9.09
N GLY A 118 -9.88 6.28 7.87
CA GLY A 118 -9.30 7.03 6.77
C GLY A 118 -9.57 6.38 5.42
N ASP A 119 -9.49 7.19 4.37
CA ASP A 119 -9.56 6.71 3.00
C ASP A 119 -8.96 7.74 2.04
N GLY A 120 -8.78 7.33 0.80
CA GLY A 120 -8.33 8.22 -0.26
C GLY A 120 -7.69 7.46 -1.40
N THR A 121 -6.78 8.16 -2.08
CA THR A 121 -6.04 7.61 -3.20
C THR A 121 -4.54 7.80 -3.01
N HIS A 122 -3.78 6.91 -3.66
CA HIS A 122 -2.33 6.92 -3.61
C HIS A 122 -1.79 6.57 -5.00
N ARG A 123 -0.73 7.23 -5.41
CA ARG A 123 -0.07 6.93 -6.68
C ARG A 123 1.37 6.55 -6.47
N ARG A 124 1.81 5.58 -7.25
CA ARG A 124 3.18 5.11 -7.23
C ARG A 124 3.71 4.99 -8.65
N ALA A 125 5.02 5.06 -8.79
CA ALA A 125 5.68 4.83 -10.08
C ALA A 125 6.58 3.61 -9.98
N VAL A 126 6.55 2.79 -11.01
CA VAL A 126 7.49 1.67 -11.15
C VAL A 126 8.81 2.24 -11.65
N ILE A 127 9.88 1.92 -10.94
CA ILE A 127 11.24 2.32 -11.32
C ILE A 127 12.11 1.09 -11.52
N ASN A 128 13.11 1.23 -12.38
CA ASN A 128 14.20 0.28 -12.47
C ASN A 128 15.27 0.70 -11.47
N THR A 129 15.62 -0.16 -10.52
CA THR A 129 16.54 0.19 -9.45
C THR A 129 17.93 0.58 -9.95
N LYS A 130 18.38 -0.03 -11.03
CA LYS A 130 19.68 0.30 -11.63
C LYS A 130 19.69 1.69 -12.24
N ASP A 131 18.65 2.02 -12.99
CA ASP A 131 18.53 3.33 -13.63
C ASP A 131 18.30 4.43 -12.60
N PHE A 132 17.50 4.15 -11.58
CA PHE A 132 17.21 5.09 -10.50
C PHE A 132 18.49 5.47 -9.74
N ASN A 133 19.32 4.48 -9.42
CA ASN A 133 20.57 4.70 -8.70
C ASN A 133 21.58 5.50 -9.54
N ARG A 134 21.55 5.38 -10.86
CA ARG A 134 22.41 6.15 -11.76
C ARG A 134 21.99 7.61 -11.84
N GLY A 135 20.71 7.90 -11.68
CA GLY A 135 20.16 9.24 -11.79
C GLY A 135 20.31 10.09 -10.55
N SER A 136 20.78 9.55 -9.44
CA SER A 136 20.87 10.26 -8.16
C SER A 136 22.24 10.87 -7.89
#